data_84a43f9e687cab33300750b544d20ad7
#
_entry.id   84a43f9e687cab33300750b544d20ad7
#
_cell.length_a   1.000
_cell.length_b   1.000
_cell.length_c   1.000
_cell.angle_alpha   90.00
_cell.angle_beta   90.00
_cell.angle_gamma   90.00
#
_symmetry.space_group_name_H-M   'P 1'
#
loop_
_entity.id
_entity.type
_entity.pdbx_description
1 polymer ?
#
loop_
_entity_poly.entity_id
_entity_poly.type
_entity_poly.pdbx_seq_one_letter_code
_entity_poly.pdbx_strand_id
1 'polypeptide(L)'
;KNLDKINEYELQTSRIETLRDNWNTFRYDTIQDINAYYEDVWFTYVKGYDPDFTTYEALKSDGRINLLGIEIRKKLGKFYEEFTQWKRVELNENEMRNDLYRYISRFQADAYKKYPIGGSTGANFFKFLELTRNDNSIFSYFSQKSGFATGRNRRVKGYRDGLIEIADLINESIKK
;
A
#
# COMPACT_ATOMS: atom_id res chain seq x y z
N LYS A 1 5.44 -11.73 11.43
CA LYS A 1 6.00 -10.80 10.41
C LYS A 1 5.01 -10.47 9.29
N ASN A 2 4.30 -11.45 8.69
CA ASN A 2 3.32 -11.17 7.63
C ASN A 2 1.99 -10.65 8.18
N LEU A 3 1.54 -11.12 9.33
CA LEU A 3 0.33 -10.63 10.01
C LEU A 3 0.48 -9.17 10.45
N ASP A 4 1.65 -8.79 10.96
CA ASP A 4 1.93 -7.42 11.38
C ASP A 4 1.82 -6.44 10.21
N LYS A 5 2.34 -6.82 9.03
CA LYS A 5 2.22 -6.02 7.81
C LYS A 5 0.78 -5.89 7.31
N ILE A 6 -0.04 -6.92 7.46
CA ILE A 6 -1.46 -6.86 7.10
C ILE A 6 -2.18 -5.84 7.99
N ASN A 7 -1.93 -5.88 9.29
CA ASN A 7 -2.50 -4.92 10.24
C ASN A 7 -2.04 -3.48 9.94
N GLU A 8 -0.77 -3.28 9.55
CA GLU A 8 -0.27 -1.98 9.10
C GLU A 8 -1.04 -1.48 7.86
N TYR A 9 -1.28 -2.32 6.86
CA TYR A 9 -2.04 -1.94 5.66
C TYR A 9 -3.51 -1.65 5.96
N GLU A 10 -4.12 -2.37 6.88
CA GLU A 10 -5.49 -2.09 7.33
C GLU A 10 -5.58 -0.72 7.99
N LEU A 11 -4.65 -0.41 8.88
CA LEU A 11 -4.57 0.88 9.55
C LEU A 11 -4.35 2.02 8.55
N GLN A 12 -3.41 1.87 7.62
CA GLN A 12 -3.16 2.85 6.56
C GLN A 12 -4.40 3.08 5.70
N THR A 13 -5.06 2.01 5.28
CA THR A 13 -6.28 2.09 4.48
C THR A 13 -7.36 2.86 5.23
N SER A 14 -7.61 2.52 6.48
CA SER A 14 -8.60 3.18 7.33
C SER A 14 -8.30 4.68 7.50
N ARG A 15 -7.03 5.06 7.69
CA ARG A 15 -6.64 6.47 7.84
C ARG A 15 -6.85 7.26 6.55
N ILE A 16 -6.52 6.68 5.40
CA ILE A 16 -6.72 7.32 4.09
C ILE A 16 -8.22 7.47 3.77
N GLU A 17 -9.02 6.45 4.05
CA GLU A 17 -10.47 6.48 3.89
C GLU A 17 -11.10 7.52 4.81
N THR A 18 -10.71 7.56 6.08
CA THR A 18 -11.17 8.55 7.04
C THR A 18 -10.87 9.99 6.58
N LEU A 19 -9.66 10.24 6.06
CA LEU A 19 -9.32 11.56 5.51
C LEU A 19 -10.17 11.92 4.29
N ARG A 20 -10.36 10.98 3.35
CA ARG A 20 -11.19 11.19 2.16
C ARG A 20 -12.65 11.48 2.53
N ASP A 21 -13.23 10.63 3.37
CA ASP A 21 -14.66 10.69 3.69
C ASP A 21 -15.02 11.93 4.51
N ASN A 22 -14.07 12.42 5.30
CA ASN A 22 -14.23 13.62 6.10
C ASN A 22 -13.48 14.83 5.54
N TRP A 23 -13.15 14.85 4.25
CA TRP A 23 -12.27 15.85 3.65
C TRP A 23 -12.60 17.29 4.05
N ASN A 24 -13.87 17.67 4.04
CA ASN A 24 -14.34 19.02 4.35
C ASN A 24 -14.41 19.34 5.85
N THR A 25 -14.46 18.33 6.70
CA THR A 25 -14.68 18.45 8.15
C THR A 25 -13.52 17.88 8.96
N PHE A 26 -12.51 17.31 8.31
CA PHE A 26 -11.40 16.65 8.96
C PHE A 26 -10.62 17.61 9.86
N ARG A 27 -10.40 17.19 11.10
CA ARG A 27 -9.68 17.95 12.12
C ARG A 27 -8.45 17.19 12.55
N TYR A 28 -7.28 17.75 12.30
CA TYR A 28 -6.00 17.12 12.66
C TYR A 28 -5.64 17.28 14.14
N ASP A 29 -6.21 18.29 14.82
CA ASP A 29 -5.99 18.56 16.24
C ASP A 29 -6.54 17.48 17.18
N THR A 30 -7.36 16.58 16.67
CA THR A 30 -7.90 15.42 17.40
C THR A 30 -7.04 14.14 17.25
N ILE A 31 -5.99 14.18 16.43
CA ILE A 31 -5.15 13.02 16.17
C ILE A 31 -4.08 12.89 17.25
N GLN A 32 -4.05 11.76 17.97
CA GLN A 32 -3.09 11.52 19.05
C GLN A 32 -1.64 11.47 18.56
N ASP A 33 -1.39 10.72 17.46
CA ASP A 33 -0.08 10.63 16.81
C ASP A 33 -0.18 11.14 15.37
N ILE A 34 0.00 12.45 15.25
CA ILE A 34 -0.12 13.14 13.97
C ILE A 34 0.99 12.75 12.99
N ASN A 35 2.18 12.39 13.48
CA ASN A 35 3.29 11.99 12.62
C ASN A 35 3.06 10.58 12.05
N ALA A 36 2.66 9.62 12.87
CA ALA A 36 2.30 8.29 12.38
C ALA A 36 1.11 8.35 11.41
N TYR A 37 0.13 9.20 11.67
CA TYR A 37 -0.98 9.41 10.73
C TYR A 37 -0.48 9.98 9.39
N TYR A 38 0.40 10.97 9.42
CA TYR A 38 1.04 11.56 8.25
C TYR A 38 1.83 10.52 7.45
N GLU A 39 2.63 9.70 8.13
CA GLU A 39 3.37 8.62 7.49
C GLU A 39 2.44 7.66 6.74
N ASP A 40 1.33 7.27 7.32
CA ASP A 40 0.36 6.39 6.69
C ASP A 40 -0.38 7.02 5.51
N VAL A 41 -0.72 8.30 5.62
CA VAL A 41 -1.52 8.98 4.60
C VAL A 41 -0.67 9.52 3.45
N TRP A 42 0.52 10.05 3.76
CA TRP A 42 1.35 10.73 2.78
C TRP A 42 2.59 9.92 2.38
N PHE A 43 3.36 9.48 3.39
CA PHE A 43 4.70 8.95 3.21
C PHE A 43 4.71 7.47 2.82
N THR A 44 3.58 6.85 2.68
CA THR A 44 3.58 5.48 2.18
C THR A 44 4.23 5.44 0.81
N TYR A 45 5.57 5.47 0.81
CA TYR A 45 6.23 4.48 -0.01
C TYR A 45 5.52 3.21 0.35
N VAL A 46 4.77 2.70 -0.57
CA VAL A 46 4.32 1.34 -0.44
C VAL A 46 5.62 0.58 -0.22
N LYS A 47 5.97 0.35 1.04
CA LYS A 47 6.89 -0.73 1.38
C LYS A 47 6.12 -1.95 0.96
N GLY A 48 6.22 -2.23 -0.36
CA GLY A 48 5.45 -3.26 -1.00
C GLY A 48 5.58 -4.51 -0.15
N TYR A 49 4.51 -5.21 0.03
CA TYR A 49 4.63 -6.58 0.47
C TYR A 49 5.55 -7.25 -0.54
N ASP A 50 6.79 -7.46 -0.16
CA ASP A 50 7.82 -8.12 -0.98
C ASP A 50 8.04 -9.50 -0.37
N PRO A 51 7.24 -10.51 -0.75
CA PRO A 51 7.44 -11.86 -0.30
C PRO A 51 8.78 -12.35 -0.83
N ASP A 52 9.50 -13.10 -0.02
CA ASP A 52 10.72 -13.75 -0.44
C ASP A 52 10.39 -14.93 -1.36
N PHE A 53 10.62 -14.74 -2.66
CA PHE A 53 10.45 -15.77 -3.69
C PHE A 53 11.72 -16.56 -3.96
N THR A 54 12.82 -16.30 -3.27
CA THR A 54 14.12 -16.94 -3.53
C THR A 54 14.00 -18.45 -3.58
N THR A 55 13.29 -19.06 -2.63
CA THR A 55 13.08 -20.52 -2.59
C THR A 55 12.25 -21.00 -3.80
N TYR A 56 11.19 -20.27 -4.17
CA TYR A 56 10.37 -20.64 -5.33
C TYR A 56 11.16 -20.56 -6.64
N GLU A 57 11.93 -19.50 -6.82
CA GLU A 57 12.76 -19.30 -8.00
C GLU A 57 13.90 -20.34 -8.09
N ALA A 58 14.51 -20.68 -6.97
CA ALA A 58 15.49 -21.76 -6.91
C ALA A 58 14.89 -23.12 -7.29
N LEU A 59 13.73 -23.48 -6.73
CA LEU A 59 13.02 -24.70 -7.07
C LEU A 59 12.60 -24.77 -8.55
N LYS A 60 12.29 -23.62 -9.14
CA LYS A 60 11.93 -23.51 -10.55
C LYS A 60 13.16 -23.67 -11.45
N SER A 61 14.28 -23.01 -11.11
CA SER A 61 15.48 -22.98 -11.92
C SER A 61 16.20 -24.34 -11.97
N ASP A 62 16.19 -25.09 -10.87
CA ASP A 62 16.83 -26.42 -10.80
C ASP A 62 15.88 -27.59 -11.10
N GLY A 63 14.65 -27.29 -11.52
CA GLY A 63 13.65 -28.26 -11.90
C GLY A 63 12.97 -29.01 -10.74
N ARG A 64 13.38 -28.78 -9.49
CA ARG A 64 12.79 -29.43 -8.30
C ARG A 64 11.34 -29.07 -8.05
N ILE A 65 10.86 -27.97 -8.64
CA ILE A 65 9.44 -27.61 -8.58
C ILE A 65 8.56 -28.75 -9.13
N ASN A 66 9.10 -29.60 -10.02
CA ASN A 66 8.37 -30.75 -10.58
C ASN A 66 8.13 -31.86 -9.55
N LEU A 67 8.84 -31.86 -8.43
CA LEU A 67 8.62 -32.79 -7.31
C LEU A 67 7.36 -32.43 -6.51
N LEU A 68 6.92 -31.17 -6.61
CA LEU A 68 5.66 -30.73 -5.98
C LEU A 68 4.47 -31.25 -6.78
N GLY A 69 3.41 -31.63 -6.11
CA GLY A 69 2.15 -32.00 -6.73
C GLY A 69 1.63 -30.91 -7.68
N ILE A 70 0.93 -31.32 -8.75
CA ILE A 70 0.46 -30.41 -9.80
C ILE A 70 -0.40 -29.25 -9.25
N GLU A 71 -1.18 -29.50 -8.22
CA GLU A 71 -2.03 -28.51 -7.57
C GLU A 71 -1.21 -27.43 -6.86
N ILE A 72 -0.19 -27.84 -6.08
CA ILE A 72 0.72 -26.92 -5.40
C ILE A 72 1.45 -26.05 -6.42
N ARG A 73 1.96 -26.64 -7.51
CA ARG A 73 2.65 -25.91 -8.58
C ARG A 73 1.76 -24.85 -9.23
N LYS A 74 0.52 -25.20 -9.54
CA LYS A 74 -0.45 -24.26 -10.14
C LYS A 74 -0.75 -23.10 -9.19
N LYS A 75 -0.96 -23.38 -7.90
CA LYS A 75 -1.24 -22.33 -6.90
C LYS A 75 -0.03 -21.41 -6.67
N LEU A 76 1.18 -21.95 -6.55
CA LEU A 76 2.41 -21.17 -6.45
C LEU A 76 2.65 -20.30 -7.70
N GLY A 77 2.45 -20.86 -8.90
CA GLY A 77 2.58 -20.12 -10.16
C GLY A 77 1.61 -18.95 -10.23
N LYS A 78 0.33 -19.20 -9.94
CA LYS A 78 -0.70 -18.15 -9.92
C LYS A 78 -0.37 -17.06 -8.89
N PHE A 79 0.04 -17.44 -7.69
CA PHE A 79 0.45 -16.50 -6.65
C PHE A 79 1.61 -15.60 -7.11
N TYR A 80 2.63 -16.18 -7.74
CA TYR A 80 3.78 -15.45 -8.29
C TYR A 80 3.38 -14.47 -9.40
N GLU A 81 2.51 -14.89 -10.33
CA GLU A 81 2.01 -14.05 -11.42
C GLU A 81 1.19 -12.87 -10.88
N GLU A 82 0.26 -13.12 -9.97
CA GLU A 82 -0.56 -12.09 -9.35
C GLU A 82 0.29 -11.06 -8.59
N PHE A 83 1.34 -11.51 -7.92
CA PHE A 83 2.26 -10.63 -7.22
C PHE A 83 3.09 -9.77 -8.19
N THR A 84 3.53 -10.33 -9.31
CA THR A 84 4.27 -9.57 -10.34
C THR A 84 3.40 -8.45 -10.94
N GLN A 85 2.11 -8.71 -11.15
CA GLN A 85 1.16 -7.67 -11.59
C GLN A 85 0.97 -6.58 -10.51
N TRP A 86 1.02 -6.96 -9.25
CA TRP A 86 0.89 -6.01 -8.15
C TRP A 86 2.02 -4.97 -8.11
N LYS A 87 3.25 -5.33 -8.37
CA LYS A 87 4.39 -4.37 -8.43
C LYS A 87 4.13 -3.23 -9.42
N ARG A 88 3.38 -3.47 -10.48
CA ARG A 88 3.01 -2.40 -11.45
C ARG A 88 2.04 -1.39 -10.84
N VAL A 89 1.12 -1.84 -10.00
CA VAL A 89 0.16 -0.95 -9.32
C VAL A 89 0.88 -0.04 -8.33
N GLU A 90 1.89 -0.55 -7.63
CA GLU A 90 2.73 0.25 -6.73
C GLU A 90 3.52 1.34 -7.46
N LEU A 91 4.04 1.04 -8.65
CA LEU A 91 4.70 2.03 -9.49
C LEU A 91 3.75 3.15 -9.88
N ASN A 92 2.53 2.83 -10.30
CA ASN A 92 1.52 3.82 -10.66
C ASN A 92 1.13 4.72 -9.48
N GLU A 93 1.05 4.18 -8.26
CA GLU A 93 0.78 4.98 -7.04
C GLU A 93 1.92 5.98 -6.78
N ASN A 94 3.17 5.57 -6.99
CA ASN A 94 4.32 6.46 -6.86
C ASN A 94 4.35 7.56 -7.92
N GLU A 95 4.00 7.24 -9.17
CA GLU A 95 3.88 8.22 -10.25
C GLU A 95 2.80 9.25 -9.93
N MET A 96 1.62 8.80 -9.51
CA MET A 96 0.52 9.68 -9.11
C MET A 96 0.94 10.65 -7.98
N ARG A 97 1.75 10.19 -7.01
CA ARG A 97 2.29 11.06 -5.97
C ARG A 97 3.27 12.09 -6.52
N ASN A 98 4.15 11.70 -7.45
CA ASN A 98 5.08 12.61 -8.09
C ASN A 98 4.34 13.69 -8.91
N ASP A 99 3.25 13.31 -9.57
CA ASP A 99 2.40 14.26 -10.29
C ASP A 99 1.72 15.24 -9.34
N LEU A 100 1.25 14.79 -8.19
CA LEU A 100 0.74 15.70 -7.16
C LEU A 100 1.83 16.67 -6.67
N TYR A 101 3.05 16.22 -6.45
CA TYR A 101 4.15 17.12 -6.08
C TYR A 101 4.41 18.18 -7.14
N ARG A 102 4.40 17.81 -8.42
CA ARG A 102 4.55 18.77 -9.55
C ARG A 102 3.38 19.76 -9.56
N TYR A 103 2.16 19.27 -9.35
CA TYR A 103 0.98 20.11 -9.26
C TYR A 103 1.09 21.11 -8.11
N ILE A 104 1.42 20.65 -6.90
CA ILE A 104 1.55 21.49 -5.71
C ILE A 104 2.62 22.56 -5.91
N SER A 105 3.80 22.19 -6.42
CA SER A 105 4.88 23.15 -6.63
C SER A 105 4.53 24.24 -7.66
N ARG A 106 3.64 23.93 -8.60
CA ARG A 106 3.23 24.86 -9.66
C ARG A 106 2.02 25.71 -9.27
N PHE A 107 1.02 25.13 -8.62
CA PHE A 107 -0.27 25.78 -8.41
C PHE A 107 -0.56 26.11 -6.93
N GLN A 108 0.17 25.51 -6.01
CA GLN A 108 0.00 25.69 -4.55
C GLN A 108 1.33 26.12 -3.88
N ALA A 109 2.18 26.84 -4.61
CA ALA A 109 3.52 27.20 -4.17
C ALA A 109 3.54 28.00 -2.86
N ASP A 110 2.59 28.89 -2.64
CA ASP A 110 2.54 29.71 -1.43
C ASP A 110 2.09 28.89 -0.19
N ALA A 111 1.12 28.01 -0.36
CA ALA A 111 0.73 27.07 0.68
C ALA A 111 1.89 26.13 1.02
N TYR A 112 2.59 25.64 0.00
CA TYR A 112 3.77 24.78 0.17
C TYR A 112 4.94 25.48 0.85
N LYS A 113 5.22 26.72 0.52
CA LYS A 113 6.26 27.53 1.21
C LYS A 113 5.93 27.73 2.68
N LYS A 114 4.66 27.98 2.98
CA LYS A 114 4.21 28.19 4.36
C LYS A 114 4.22 26.90 5.18
N TYR A 115 3.80 25.80 4.59
CA TYR A 115 3.73 24.48 5.22
C TYR A 115 4.31 23.42 4.27
N PRO A 116 5.64 23.23 4.27
CA PRO A 116 6.27 22.21 3.42
C PRO A 116 5.76 20.81 3.78
N ILE A 117 5.44 19.99 2.77
CA ILE A 117 4.90 18.64 2.96
C ILE A 117 5.92 17.53 2.71
N GLY A 118 7.12 17.87 2.25
CA GLY A 118 8.22 16.91 2.04
C GLY A 118 9.25 17.00 3.16
N GLY A 119 9.46 15.89 3.90
CA GLY A 119 10.43 15.84 5.00
C GLY A 119 10.04 16.66 6.24
N SER A 120 8.76 17.02 6.35
CA SER A 120 8.23 17.85 7.42
C SER A 120 7.43 17.05 8.44
N THR A 121 6.95 17.73 9.47
CA THR A 121 6.10 17.14 10.50
C THR A 121 4.68 16.92 9.99
N GLY A 122 3.96 15.96 10.55
CA GLY A 122 2.55 15.74 10.28
C GLY A 122 1.70 17.00 10.47
N ALA A 123 2.05 17.84 11.45
CA ALA A 123 1.35 19.11 11.68
C ALA A 123 1.42 20.06 10.48
N ASN A 124 2.56 20.19 9.82
CA ASN A 124 2.70 21.02 8.62
C ASN A 124 1.90 20.45 7.44
N PHE A 125 1.92 19.14 7.27
CA PHE A 125 1.14 18.47 6.25
C PHE A 125 -0.37 18.77 6.39
N PHE A 126 -0.93 18.62 7.57
CA PHE A 126 -2.35 18.85 7.79
C PHE A 126 -2.74 20.32 7.69
N LYS A 127 -1.88 21.25 8.12
CA LYS A 127 -2.08 22.68 7.87
C LYS A 127 -2.05 23.04 6.39
N PHE A 128 -1.18 22.37 5.61
CA PHE A 128 -1.19 22.49 4.16
C PHE A 128 -2.52 22.00 3.58
N LEU A 129 -3.02 20.83 4.00
CA LEU A 129 -4.32 20.31 3.54
C LEU A 129 -5.49 21.23 3.90
N GLU A 130 -5.47 21.85 5.09
CA GLU A 130 -6.49 22.84 5.47
C GLU A 130 -6.49 24.06 4.55
N LEU A 131 -5.32 24.59 4.20
CA LEU A 131 -5.22 25.71 3.27
C LEU A 131 -5.67 25.36 1.85
N THR A 132 -5.47 24.13 1.45
CA THR A 132 -5.75 23.66 0.09
C THR A 132 -7.03 22.80 0.01
N ARG A 133 -7.87 22.82 1.04
CA ARG A 133 -9.07 21.99 1.17
C ARG A 133 -10.03 22.12 -0.02
N ASN A 134 -10.14 23.31 -0.60
CA ASN A 134 -11.02 23.57 -1.74
C ASN A 134 -10.38 23.21 -3.10
N ASP A 135 -9.18 22.67 -3.10
CA ASP A 135 -8.49 22.24 -4.33
C ASP A 135 -8.94 20.83 -4.72
N ASN A 136 -9.74 20.76 -5.79
CA ASN A 136 -10.27 19.49 -6.29
C ASN A 136 -9.17 18.53 -6.77
N SER A 137 -8.02 19.03 -7.22
CA SER A 137 -6.92 18.17 -7.67
C SER A 137 -6.27 17.45 -6.49
N ILE A 138 -6.11 18.13 -5.37
CA ILE A 138 -5.60 17.54 -4.13
C ILE A 138 -6.60 16.52 -3.56
N PHE A 139 -7.88 16.87 -3.51
CA PHE A 139 -8.94 15.93 -3.12
C PHE A 139 -8.97 14.69 -4.01
N SER A 140 -8.90 14.88 -5.34
CA SER A 140 -8.89 13.78 -6.32
C SER A 140 -7.72 12.82 -6.09
N TYR A 141 -6.53 13.33 -5.75
CA TYR A 141 -5.40 12.50 -5.38
C TYR A 141 -5.71 11.59 -4.18
N PHE A 142 -6.22 12.13 -3.08
CA PHE A 142 -6.54 11.33 -1.89
C PHE A 142 -7.69 10.37 -2.14
N SER A 143 -8.64 10.72 -2.99
CA SER A 143 -9.72 9.82 -3.42
C SER A 143 -9.17 8.63 -4.19
N GLN A 144 -8.28 8.86 -5.16
CA GLN A 144 -7.62 7.79 -5.91
C GLN A 144 -6.71 6.94 -5.01
N LYS A 145 -5.93 7.57 -4.14
CA LYS A 145 -5.07 6.89 -3.17
C LYS A 145 -5.88 5.96 -2.25
N SER A 146 -7.05 6.38 -1.81
CA SER A 146 -7.97 5.55 -1.04
C SER A 146 -8.39 4.29 -1.83
N GLY A 147 -8.73 4.43 -3.10
CA GLY A 147 -9.03 3.28 -3.97
C GLY A 147 -7.86 2.30 -4.11
N PHE A 148 -6.63 2.80 -4.27
CA PHE A 148 -5.43 1.96 -4.30
C PHE A 148 -5.18 1.26 -2.96
N ALA A 149 -5.32 1.97 -1.83
CA ALA A 149 -5.13 1.41 -0.50
C ALA A 149 -6.14 0.29 -0.21
N THR A 150 -7.42 0.51 -0.52
CA THR A 150 -8.48 -0.52 -0.39
C THR A 150 -8.19 -1.75 -1.26
N GLY A 151 -7.80 -1.53 -2.52
CA GLY A 151 -7.43 -2.61 -3.45
C GLY A 151 -6.22 -3.40 -2.95
N ARG A 152 -5.20 -2.71 -2.42
CA ARG A 152 -4.02 -3.31 -1.82
C ARG A 152 -4.38 -4.18 -0.62
N ASN A 153 -5.14 -3.64 0.32
CA ASN A 153 -5.54 -4.36 1.52
C ASN A 153 -6.29 -5.65 1.19
N ARG A 154 -7.25 -5.59 0.27
CA ARG A 154 -7.98 -6.78 -0.20
C ARG A 154 -7.06 -7.84 -0.80
N ARG A 155 -6.06 -7.45 -1.60
CA ARG A 155 -5.12 -8.39 -2.23
C ARG A 155 -4.16 -9.00 -1.22
N VAL A 156 -3.63 -8.22 -0.29
CA VAL A 156 -2.74 -8.74 0.78
C VAL A 156 -3.45 -9.79 1.62
N LYS A 157 -4.75 -9.57 1.93
CA LYS A 157 -5.57 -10.59 2.60
C LYS A 157 -5.72 -11.86 1.75
N GLY A 158 -6.03 -11.72 0.47
CA GLY A 158 -6.12 -12.86 -0.45
C GLY A 158 -4.80 -13.62 -0.58
N TYR A 159 -3.66 -12.93 -0.58
CA TYR A 159 -2.35 -13.57 -0.59
C TYR A 159 -2.06 -14.34 0.69
N ARG A 160 -2.42 -13.78 1.85
CA ARG A 160 -2.30 -14.50 3.12
C ARG A 160 -3.07 -15.81 3.08
N ASP A 161 -4.33 -15.75 2.67
CA ASP A 161 -5.23 -16.89 2.65
C ASP A 161 -4.71 -17.95 1.64
N GLY A 162 -4.24 -17.52 0.48
CA GLY A 162 -3.61 -18.40 -0.51
C GLY A 162 -2.31 -19.06 -0.03
N LEU A 163 -1.47 -18.35 0.74
CA LEU A 163 -0.26 -18.92 1.35
C LEU A 163 -0.59 -19.96 2.43
N ILE A 164 -1.62 -19.74 3.23
CA ILE A 164 -2.09 -20.71 4.23
C ILE A 164 -2.54 -21.98 3.51
N GLU A 165 -3.37 -21.86 2.49
CA GLU A 165 -3.85 -22.98 1.70
C GLU A 165 -2.70 -23.79 1.05
N ILE A 166 -1.68 -23.12 0.50
CA ILE A 166 -0.48 -23.78 -0.06
C ILE A 166 0.28 -24.52 1.05
N ALA A 167 0.46 -23.89 2.21
CA ALA A 167 1.15 -24.52 3.34
C ALA A 167 0.43 -25.79 3.82
N ASP A 168 -0.89 -25.76 3.90
CA ASP A 168 -1.71 -26.91 4.28
C ASP A 168 -1.57 -28.06 3.28
N LEU A 169 -1.63 -27.78 1.97
CA LEU A 169 -1.41 -28.79 0.92
C LEU A 169 -0.01 -29.41 0.98
N ILE A 170 1.02 -28.63 1.26
CA ILE A 170 2.38 -29.16 1.46
C ILE A 170 2.42 -30.09 2.66
N ASN A 171 1.86 -29.66 3.80
CA ASN A 171 1.84 -30.46 5.02
C ASN A 171 1.07 -31.78 4.84
N GLU A 172 -0.01 -31.79 4.09
CA GLU A 172 -0.76 -33.00 3.76
C GLU A 172 0.02 -33.94 2.85
N SER A 173 0.81 -33.39 1.91
CA SER A 173 1.60 -34.19 0.98
C SER A 173 2.80 -34.89 1.64
N ILE A 174 3.33 -34.32 2.73
CA ILE A 174 4.45 -34.89 3.49
C ILE A 174 3.99 -36.05 4.42
N LYS A 175 2.72 -36.07 4.80
CA LYS A 175 2.15 -37.09 5.69
C LYS A 175 1.76 -38.39 4.98
N LYS A 176 1.76 -38.38 3.66
CA LYS A 176 1.51 -39.55 2.79
C LYS A 176 2.78 -40.23 2.37
#